data_563031b794379f36744f8910deead661
#
_entry.id   563031b794379f36744f8910deead661
#
_cell.length_a   1.000
_cell.length_b   1.000
_cell.length_c   1.000
_cell.angle_alpha   90.00
_cell.angle_beta   90.00
_cell.angle_gamma   90.00
#
_symmetry.space_group_name_H-M   'P 1'
#
loop_
_entity.id
_entity.type
_entity.pdbx_description
1 polymer ?
#
loop_
_entity_poly.entity_id
_entity_poly.type
_entity_poly.pdbx_seq_one_letter_code
_entity_poly.pdbx_strand_id
1 'polypeptide(L)'
;MAWQMAASSSLVFTRESKPAPWIRSVVNIGSASGHTGSEFPEYAASKGGILSYTKNVANRLAPQGICNSVDPGGVLTELNRPVMDDAAMWERIMQLTPLRRWAEPDEIAEWVYFVGVTNRFMTGQNLLIDGGEAGAAEFVWPEE
;
A
#
# COMPACT_ATOMS: atom_id res chain seq x y z
N MET A 1 8.66 15.90 -10.58
CA MET A 1 8.50 14.47 -10.89
C MET A 1 7.71 13.71 -9.81
N ALA A 2 8.02 13.84 -8.51
CA ALA A 2 7.32 13.13 -7.42
C ALA A 2 5.80 13.38 -7.35
N TRP A 3 5.34 14.60 -7.56
CA TRP A 3 3.92 14.95 -7.57
C TRP A 3 3.11 14.32 -8.71
N GLN A 4 3.76 14.13 -9.86
CA GLN A 4 3.13 13.51 -11.03
C GLN A 4 2.95 11.99 -10.84
N MET A 5 3.86 11.33 -10.11
CA MET A 5 3.74 9.93 -9.76
C MET A 5 2.63 9.69 -8.70
N ALA A 6 2.45 10.61 -7.76
CA ALA A 6 1.37 10.51 -6.77
C ALA A 6 -0.02 10.61 -7.44
N ALA A 7 -0.18 11.48 -8.43
CA ALA A 7 -1.43 11.64 -9.16
C ALA A 7 -1.78 10.44 -10.04
N SER A 8 -0.78 9.72 -10.56
CA SER A 8 -0.98 8.51 -11.39
C SER A 8 -1.26 7.23 -10.58
N SER A 9 -1.15 7.29 -9.26
CA SER A 9 -1.30 6.14 -8.36
C SER A 9 -2.69 6.01 -7.74
N SER A 10 -3.71 6.68 -8.30
CA SER A 10 -5.07 6.62 -7.77
C SER A 10 -6.00 5.90 -8.73
N LEU A 11 -6.75 4.93 -8.21
CA LEU A 11 -7.81 4.22 -8.92
C LEU A 11 -9.16 4.68 -8.37
N VAL A 12 -10.12 4.94 -9.27
CA VAL A 12 -11.47 5.37 -8.90
C VAL A 12 -12.47 4.31 -9.32
N PHE A 13 -13.21 3.80 -8.35
CA PHE A 13 -14.28 2.85 -8.56
C PHE A 13 -15.64 3.52 -8.34
N THR A 14 -16.57 3.27 -9.23
CA THR A 14 -17.98 3.72 -9.10
C THR A 14 -18.89 2.52 -9.09
N ARG A 15 -19.81 2.47 -8.13
CA ARG A 15 -20.79 1.39 -8.01
C ARG A 15 -22.20 1.95 -7.98
N GLU A 16 -23.08 1.39 -8.81
CA GLU A 16 -24.50 1.60 -8.68
C GLU A 16 -25.06 0.71 -7.56
N SER A 17 -25.64 1.32 -6.53
CA SER A 17 -26.44 0.61 -5.53
C SER A 17 -27.80 1.29 -5.40
N LYS A 18 -28.88 0.55 -5.63
CA LYS A 18 -30.27 1.05 -5.40
C LYS A 18 -30.58 0.91 -3.90
N PRO A 19 -31.19 1.90 -3.26
CA PRO A 19 -31.64 3.25 -3.70
C PRO A 19 -30.77 4.41 -3.20
N ALA A 20 -29.52 4.15 -2.81
CA ALA A 20 -28.62 5.17 -2.26
C ALA A 20 -27.78 5.82 -3.36
N PRO A 21 -27.33 7.07 -3.15
CA PRO A 21 -26.41 7.75 -4.05
C PRO A 21 -25.13 6.93 -4.25
N TRP A 22 -24.52 7.07 -5.40
CA TRP A 22 -23.31 6.43 -5.86
C TRP A 22 -22.21 6.41 -4.77
N ILE A 23 -21.80 5.23 -4.33
CA ILE A 23 -20.59 5.09 -3.53
C ILE A 23 -19.41 5.13 -4.50
N ARG A 24 -18.66 6.19 -4.43
CA ARG A 24 -17.37 6.31 -5.12
C ARG A 24 -16.29 5.81 -4.16
N SER A 25 -15.46 4.91 -4.65
CA SER A 25 -14.29 4.46 -3.92
C SER A 25 -13.04 4.92 -4.64
N VAL A 26 -12.13 5.54 -3.93
CA VAL A 26 -10.79 5.89 -4.38
C VAL A 26 -9.80 4.99 -3.66
N VAL A 27 -8.94 4.33 -4.41
CA VAL A 27 -7.82 3.56 -3.88
C VAL A 27 -6.53 4.21 -4.35
N ASN A 28 -5.76 4.74 -3.43
CA ASN A 28 -4.43 5.26 -3.70
C ASN A 28 -3.41 4.12 -3.55
N ILE A 29 -2.39 4.09 -4.40
CA ILE A 29 -1.28 3.15 -4.28
C ILE A 29 -0.11 3.84 -3.60
N GLY A 30 0.04 3.56 -2.32
CA GLY A 30 1.15 4.01 -1.50
C GLY A 30 2.39 3.13 -1.64
N SER A 31 3.10 2.94 -0.55
CA SER A 31 4.24 2.03 -0.39
C SER A 31 4.59 1.88 1.08
N ALA A 32 5.17 0.76 1.47
CA ALA A 32 5.81 0.58 2.78
C ALA A 32 6.84 1.71 3.07
N SER A 33 7.56 2.16 2.05
CA SER A 33 8.51 3.27 2.16
C SER A 33 7.89 4.60 2.62
N GLY A 34 6.58 4.79 2.43
CA GLY A 34 5.87 5.95 2.95
C GLY A 34 5.66 5.89 4.46
N HIS A 35 5.70 4.71 5.06
CA HIS A 35 5.55 4.48 6.49
C HIS A 35 6.89 4.49 7.22
N THR A 36 7.94 3.93 6.60
CA THR A 36 9.23 3.66 7.25
C THR A 36 10.37 4.55 6.78
N GLY A 37 10.21 5.22 5.65
CA GLY A 37 11.32 5.77 4.88
C GLY A 37 11.98 4.71 3.99
N SER A 38 12.99 5.10 3.27
CA SER A 38 13.82 4.22 2.43
C SER A 38 15.15 4.90 2.10
N GLU A 39 16.06 4.18 1.43
CA GLU A 39 17.29 4.73 0.86
C GLU A 39 17.05 5.77 -0.25
N PHE A 40 15.81 5.93 -0.71
CA PHE A 40 15.39 6.93 -1.71
C PHE A 40 14.47 7.97 -1.05
N PRO A 41 15.03 9.06 -0.45
CA PRO A 41 14.26 10.02 0.36
C PRO A 41 13.12 10.68 -0.41
N GLU A 42 13.31 10.99 -1.69
CA GLU A 42 12.29 11.62 -2.53
C GLU A 42 11.12 10.68 -2.78
N TYR A 43 11.41 9.40 -3.00
CA TYR A 43 10.39 8.37 -3.15
C TYR A 43 9.60 8.20 -1.85
N ALA A 44 10.31 8.03 -0.72
CA ALA A 44 9.68 7.91 0.59
C ALA A 44 8.80 9.12 0.92
N ALA A 45 9.27 10.33 0.67
CA ALA A 45 8.50 11.56 0.85
C ALA A 45 7.25 11.58 -0.03
N SER A 46 7.37 11.18 -1.31
CA SER A 46 6.22 11.13 -2.23
C SER A 46 5.16 10.14 -1.77
N LYS A 47 5.57 8.97 -1.27
CA LYS A 47 4.68 7.92 -0.80
C LYS A 47 4.13 8.24 0.60
N GLY A 48 4.90 8.87 1.48
CA GLY A 48 4.42 9.43 2.75
C GLY A 48 3.34 10.51 2.53
N GLY A 49 3.49 11.33 1.50
CA GLY A 49 2.47 12.30 1.08
C GLY A 49 1.13 11.64 0.74
N ILE A 50 1.15 10.46 0.12
CA ILE A 50 -0.07 9.68 -0.20
C ILE A 50 -0.84 9.29 1.06
N LEU A 51 -0.16 8.93 2.14
CA LEU A 51 -0.78 8.53 3.40
C LEU A 51 -1.66 9.66 3.96
N SER A 52 -1.11 10.86 3.98
CA SER A 52 -1.82 12.05 4.44
C SER A 52 -2.91 12.49 3.46
N TYR A 53 -2.60 12.46 2.15
CA TYR A 53 -3.53 12.78 1.07
C TYR A 53 -4.78 11.88 1.13
N THR A 54 -4.60 10.58 1.36
CA THR A 54 -5.68 9.60 1.49
C THR A 54 -6.70 10.02 2.55
N LYS A 55 -6.23 10.44 3.73
CA LYS A 55 -7.09 10.92 4.83
C LYS A 55 -7.85 12.18 4.45
N ASN A 56 -7.17 13.12 3.79
CA ASN A 56 -7.80 14.35 3.31
C ASN A 56 -8.91 14.09 2.29
N VAL A 57 -8.64 13.20 1.32
CA VAL A 57 -9.63 12.81 0.30
C VAL A 57 -10.79 12.07 0.93
N ALA A 58 -10.55 11.17 1.88
CA ALA A 58 -11.60 10.46 2.61
C ALA A 58 -12.59 11.42 3.28
N ASN A 59 -12.07 12.42 4.00
CA ASN A 59 -12.90 13.44 4.66
C ASN A 59 -13.70 14.30 3.67
N ARG A 60 -13.14 14.59 2.50
CA ARG A 60 -13.81 15.40 1.47
C ARG A 60 -14.84 14.62 0.68
N LEU A 61 -14.65 13.30 0.51
CA LEU A 61 -15.59 12.45 -0.21
C LEU A 61 -16.80 12.06 0.63
N ALA A 62 -16.66 12.00 1.94
CA ALA A 62 -17.77 11.65 2.82
C ALA A 62 -18.90 12.71 2.76
N PRO A 63 -20.18 12.29 2.80
CA PRO A 63 -20.68 10.92 2.91
C PRO A 63 -20.87 10.20 1.55
N GLN A 64 -20.47 10.81 0.42
CA GLN A 64 -20.75 10.30 -0.93
C GLN A 64 -19.75 9.23 -1.40
N GLY A 65 -18.66 9.04 -0.67
CA GLY A 65 -17.62 8.10 -1.07
C GLY A 65 -16.64 7.78 0.03
N ILE A 66 -15.71 6.87 -0.29
CA ILE A 66 -14.65 6.39 0.58
C ILE A 66 -13.30 6.53 -0.14
N CYS A 67 -12.24 6.71 0.64
CA CYS A 67 -10.88 6.74 0.11
C CYS A 67 -9.94 6.02 1.07
N ASN A 68 -9.16 5.08 0.56
CA ASN A 68 -8.13 4.37 1.31
C ASN A 68 -6.88 4.21 0.45
N SER A 69 -5.77 3.82 1.05
CA SER A 69 -4.61 3.38 0.28
C SER A 69 -4.28 1.91 0.51
N VAL A 70 -3.68 1.31 -0.50
CA VAL A 70 -2.97 0.04 -0.43
C VAL A 70 -1.49 0.37 -0.59
N ASP A 71 -0.69 -0.02 0.38
CA ASP A 71 0.70 0.38 0.52
C ASP A 71 1.60 -0.87 0.50
N PRO A 72 1.99 -1.36 -0.70
CA PRO A 72 2.78 -2.58 -0.82
C PRO A 72 4.21 -2.40 -0.28
N GLY A 73 4.77 -3.49 0.24
CA GLY A 73 6.20 -3.71 0.38
C GLY A 73 6.82 -4.22 -0.93
N GLY A 74 7.70 -5.21 -0.84
CA GLY A 74 8.29 -5.85 -2.00
C GLY A 74 7.26 -6.65 -2.80
N VAL A 75 7.26 -6.46 -4.14
CA VAL A 75 6.39 -7.17 -5.09
C VAL A 75 7.23 -7.73 -6.23
N LEU A 76 6.97 -8.96 -6.63
CA LEU A 76 7.67 -9.68 -7.70
C LEU A 76 7.28 -9.09 -9.06
N THR A 77 8.02 -8.08 -9.50
CA THR A 77 7.80 -7.39 -10.77
C THR A 77 9.10 -7.24 -11.54
N GLU A 78 9.00 -6.99 -12.85
CA GLU A 78 10.18 -6.74 -13.69
C GLU A 78 11.00 -5.53 -13.21
N LEU A 79 10.37 -4.53 -12.59
CA LEU A 79 11.06 -3.37 -12.02
C LEU A 79 12.04 -3.78 -10.91
N ASN A 80 11.71 -4.84 -10.18
CA ASN A 80 12.49 -5.35 -9.06
C ASN A 80 13.47 -6.47 -9.45
N ARG A 81 13.56 -6.80 -10.74
CA ARG A 81 14.45 -7.84 -11.26
C ARG A 81 15.91 -7.68 -10.79
N PRO A 82 16.51 -6.46 -10.84
CA PRO A 82 17.90 -6.30 -10.40
C PRO A 82 18.16 -6.70 -8.94
N VAL A 83 17.17 -6.54 -8.07
CA VAL A 83 17.25 -6.97 -6.66
C VAL A 83 17.08 -8.48 -6.54
N MET A 84 16.13 -9.04 -7.30
CA MET A 84 15.84 -10.48 -7.29
C MET A 84 16.99 -11.33 -7.86
N ASP A 85 17.71 -10.79 -8.82
CA ASP A 85 18.83 -11.47 -9.48
C ASP A 85 20.15 -11.38 -8.67
N ASP A 86 20.24 -10.50 -7.67
CA ASP A 86 21.34 -10.43 -6.72
C ASP A 86 21.06 -11.34 -5.52
N ALA A 87 21.66 -12.52 -5.51
CA ALA A 87 21.40 -13.53 -4.49
C ALA A 87 21.74 -13.06 -3.06
N ALA A 88 22.79 -12.26 -2.87
CA ALA A 88 23.19 -11.78 -1.56
C ALA A 88 22.22 -10.71 -1.04
N MET A 89 21.81 -9.78 -1.91
CA MET A 89 20.82 -8.77 -1.60
C MET A 89 19.46 -9.41 -1.32
N TRP A 90 19.05 -10.36 -2.16
CA TRP A 90 17.80 -11.10 -1.99
C TRP A 90 17.73 -11.84 -0.66
N GLU A 91 18.77 -12.59 -0.30
CA GLU A 91 18.84 -13.29 0.98
C GLU A 91 18.69 -12.33 2.16
N ARG A 92 19.39 -11.20 2.12
CA ARG A 92 19.31 -10.19 3.18
C ARG A 92 17.91 -9.60 3.30
N ILE A 93 17.24 -9.29 2.19
CA ILE A 93 15.86 -8.79 2.19
C ILE A 93 14.91 -9.85 2.77
N MET A 94 15.09 -11.11 2.39
CA MET A 94 14.28 -12.20 2.91
C MET A 94 14.46 -12.39 4.43
N GLN A 95 15.65 -12.12 4.96
CA GLN A 95 15.88 -12.13 6.41
C GLN A 95 15.12 -11.02 7.15
N LEU A 96 14.93 -9.87 6.50
CA LEU A 96 14.20 -8.72 7.06
C LEU A 96 12.68 -8.82 6.85
N THR A 97 12.22 -9.68 5.96
CA THR A 97 10.79 -9.88 5.68
C THR A 97 10.26 -11.08 6.46
N PRO A 98 9.40 -10.93 7.47
CA PRO A 98 8.92 -12.03 8.31
C PRO A 98 8.30 -13.19 7.52
N LEU A 99 7.53 -12.90 6.44
CA LEU A 99 6.98 -13.95 5.58
C LEU A 99 8.01 -14.61 4.65
N ARG A 100 9.27 -14.14 4.65
CA ARG A 100 10.38 -14.70 3.85
C ARG A 100 10.11 -14.76 2.35
N ARG A 101 9.26 -13.90 1.86
CA ARG A 101 8.94 -13.74 0.44
C ARG A 101 8.37 -12.35 0.15
N TRP A 102 8.47 -11.93 -1.08
CA TRP A 102 7.70 -10.81 -1.60
C TRP A 102 6.34 -11.28 -2.11
N ALA A 103 5.42 -10.33 -2.26
CA ALA A 103 4.09 -10.60 -2.78
C ALA A 103 4.12 -10.84 -4.29
N GLU A 104 3.24 -11.73 -4.76
CA GLU A 104 2.86 -11.77 -6.16
C GLU A 104 1.99 -10.55 -6.51
N PRO A 105 2.05 -10.04 -7.75
CA PRO A 105 1.22 -8.92 -8.17
C PRO A 105 -0.28 -9.13 -7.91
N ASP A 106 -0.76 -10.35 -8.10
CA ASP A 106 -2.17 -10.71 -7.91
C ASP A 106 -2.60 -10.58 -6.44
N GLU A 107 -1.70 -10.85 -5.49
CA GLU A 107 -1.99 -10.67 -4.06
C GLU A 107 -2.25 -9.20 -3.73
N ILE A 108 -1.51 -8.29 -4.36
CA ILE A 108 -1.76 -6.85 -4.20
C ILE A 108 -3.05 -6.43 -4.91
N ALA A 109 -3.32 -6.98 -6.09
CA ALA A 109 -4.55 -6.71 -6.85
C ALA A 109 -5.81 -7.13 -6.09
N GLU A 110 -5.76 -8.24 -5.35
CA GLU A 110 -6.85 -8.68 -4.48
C GLU A 110 -7.18 -7.64 -3.38
N TRP A 111 -6.15 -7.05 -2.76
CA TRP A 111 -6.33 -5.98 -1.79
C TRP A 111 -6.93 -4.73 -2.43
N VAL A 112 -6.45 -4.34 -3.61
CA VAL A 112 -7.02 -3.22 -4.36
C VAL A 112 -8.49 -3.47 -4.68
N TYR A 113 -8.84 -4.68 -5.12
CA TYR A 113 -10.22 -5.06 -5.39
C TYR A 113 -11.09 -5.03 -4.13
N PHE A 114 -10.60 -5.61 -3.03
CA PHE A 114 -11.32 -5.57 -1.76
C PHE A 114 -11.59 -4.14 -1.32
N VAL A 115 -10.57 -3.30 -1.30
CA VAL A 115 -10.66 -1.90 -0.85
C VAL A 115 -11.55 -1.07 -1.77
N GLY A 116 -11.43 -1.27 -3.08
CA GLY A 116 -12.13 -0.48 -4.09
C GLY A 116 -13.56 -0.91 -4.35
N VAL A 117 -13.85 -2.21 -4.24
CA VAL A 117 -15.13 -2.79 -4.68
C VAL A 117 -15.92 -3.40 -3.54
N THR A 118 -15.28 -4.17 -2.66
CA THR A 118 -15.98 -4.93 -1.61
C THR A 118 -16.23 -4.08 -0.35
N ASN A 119 -15.24 -3.29 0.03
CA ASN A 119 -15.31 -2.42 1.20
C ASN A 119 -16.41 -1.35 1.05
N ARG A 120 -17.15 -1.09 2.13
CA ARG A 120 -18.26 -0.11 2.14
C ARG A 120 -18.24 0.82 3.34
N PHE A 121 -17.34 0.60 4.29
CA PHE A 121 -17.36 1.32 5.56
C PHE A 121 -16.00 1.86 5.97
N MET A 122 -14.92 1.16 5.63
CA MET A 122 -13.57 1.62 5.92
C MET A 122 -13.20 2.80 5.01
N THR A 123 -12.79 3.91 5.60
CA THR A 123 -12.31 5.09 4.88
C THR A 123 -11.19 5.79 5.65
N GLY A 124 -10.30 6.47 4.95
CA GLY A 124 -9.16 7.18 5.52
C GLY A 124 -8.04 6.27 6.04
N GLN A 125 -8.05 4.98 5.67
CA GLN A 125 -7.05 4.02 6.13
C GLN A 125 -5.94 3.82 5.10
N ASN A 126 -4.75 3.57 5.61
CA ASN A 126 -3.56 3.22 4.85
C ASN A 126 -3.21 1.76 5.19
N LEU A 127 -3.40 0.86 4.22
CA LEU A 127 -3.25 -0.58 4.43
C LEU A 127 -1.86 -1.02 3.95
N LEU A 128 -1.01 -1.33 4.91
CA LEU A 128 0.32 -1.83 4.66
C LEU A 128 0.28 -3.33 4.36
N ILE A 129 0.77 -3.71 3.16
CA ILE A 129 0.77 -5.07 2.64
C ILE A 129 2.21 -5.43 2.26
N ASP A 130 3.01 -5.83 3.22
CA ASP A 130 4.47 -5.91 3.10
C ASP A 130 5.10 -7.19 3.65
N GLY A 131 4.30 -8.20 3.99
CA GLY A 131 4.81 -9.42 4.60
C GLY A 131 5.42 -9.24 5.99
N GLY A 132 5.11 -8.10 6.65
CA GLY A 132 5.55 -7.76 7.99
C GLY A 132 6.87 -6.96 8.05
N GLU A 133 7.44 -6.59 6.90
CA GLU A 133 8.76 -5.95 6.82
C GLU A 133 8.84 -4.65 7.62
N ALA A 134 7.87 -3.74 7.45
CA ALA A 134 7.86 -2.45 8.14
C ALA A 134 7.55 -2.56 9.64
N GLY A 135 6.93 -3.65 10.06
CA GLY A 135 6.62 -3.93 11.47
C GLY A 135 7.62 -4.87 12.14
N ALA A 136 8.67 -5.29 11.43
CA ALA A 136 9.66 -6.20 11.97
C ALA A 136 10.41 -5.54 13.13
N ALA A 137 10.23 -6.11 14.32
CA ALA A 137 10.95 -5.74 15.53
C ALA A 137 11.48 -7.01 16.19
N GLU A 138 12.69 -6.93 16.74
CA GLU A 138 13.19 -8.01 17.57
C GLU A 138 12.50 -7.94 18.93
N PHE A 139 11.59 -8.87 19.17
CA PHE A 139 11.00 -9.08 20.49
C PHE A 139 11.81 -10.11 21.25
N VAL A 140 12.26 -9.75 22.44
CA VAL A 140 12.88 -10.70 23.35
C VAL A 140 11.79 -11.27 24.26
N TRP A 141 11.53 -12.57 24.12
CA TRP A 141 10.60 -13.31 24.97
C TRP A 141 11.39 -14.13 25.98
N PRO A 142 10.89 -14.31 27.21
CA PRO A 142 11.47 -15.27 28.12
C PRO A 142 11.46 -16.67 27.48
N GLU A 143 12.58 -17.38 27.57
CA GLU A 143 12.59 -18.80 27.22
C GLU A 143 11.71 -19.56 28.22
N GLU A 144 10.80 -20.42 27.74
CA GLU A 144 9.96 -21.29 28.58
C GLU A 144 10.77 -22.42 29.18
#